data_9d2e36dda9f8c881bb31bc6f01310258
#
_entry.id   9d2e36dda9f8c881bb31bc6f01310258
#
_cell.length_a   1.000
_cell.length_b   1.000
_cell.length_c   1.000
_cell.angle_alpha   90.00
_cell.angle_beta   90.00
_cell.angle_gamma   90.00
#
_symmetry.space_group_name_H-M   'P 1'
#
loop_
_entity.id
_entity.type
_entity.pdbx_description
1 polymer ?
#
loop_
_entity_poly.entity_id
_entity_poly.type
_entity_poly.pdbx_seq_one_letter_code
_entity_poly.pdbx_strand_id
1 'polypeptide(L)'
;MRLSVATPLAIVIEVSDVAHLRAEDDTGAFGILPGHADFLTALAVSVVTWRDESGIEHHVALRGGMLEVRDGDTIAIATPEAVAGDDLHRLEAEVLDTFRRELLEEQAARTDARRLYLAAIRQIARFLRGGETPTMPASPAVGDGDGFGP
;
A
#
# COMPACT_ATOMS: atom_id res chain seq x y z
N MET A 1 -15.20 -0.55 -24.51
CA MET A 1 -13.83 -0.61 -23.96
C MET A 1 -13.67 -1.87 -23.11
N ARG A 2 -12.49 -2.39 -23.05
CA ARG A 2 -12.15 -3.52 -22.16
C ARG A 2 -11.68 -3.00 -20.81
N LEU A 3 -12.17 -3.60 -19.73
CA LEU A 3 -11.75 -3.30 -18.37
C LEU A 3 -11.24 -4.57 -17.70
N SER A 4 -10.04 -4.49 -17.13
CA SER A 4 -9.53 -5.51 -16.23
C SER A 4 -9.15 -4.90 -14.89
N VAL A 5 -9.55 -5.57 -13.81
CA VAL A 5 -9.16 -5.23 -12.44
C VAL A 5 -8.48 -6.44 -11.84
N ALA A 6 -7.20 -6.29 -11.53
CA ALA A 6 -6.36 -7.35 -11.00
C ALA A 6 -5.82 -7.02 -9.61
N THR A 7 -5.79 -8.03 -8.75
CA THR A 7 -5.06 -8.05 -7.50
C THR A 7 -3.86 -9.00 -7.63
N PRO A 8 -2.92 -9.02 -6.66
CA PRO A 8 -1.82 -9.98 -6.69
C PRO A 8 -2.25 -11.45 -6.73
N LEU A 9 -3.47 -11.75 -6.29
CA LEU A 9 -3.98 -13.13 -6.17
C LEU A 9 -4.90 -13.55 -7.32
N ALA A 10 -5.59 -12.60 -7.99
CA ALA A 10 -6.60 -12.92 -8.99
C ALA A 10 -6.94 -11.73 -9.89
N ILE A 11 -7.52 -12.03 -11.05
CA ILE A 11 -8.27 -11.08 -11.85
C ILE A 11 -9.70 -11.04 -11.30
N VAL A 12 -10.10 -9.91 -10.73
CA VAL A 12 -11.41 -9.74 -10.09
C VAL A 12 -12.50 -9.39 -11.11
N ILE A 13 -12.14 -8.58 -12.10
CA ILE A 13 -13.05 -8.13 -13.16
C ILE A 13 -12.33 -8.22 -14.50
N GLU A 14 -13.01 -8.77 -15.49
CA GLU A 14 -12.58 -8.79 -16.87
C GLU A 14 -13.83 -8.71 -17.77
N VAL A 15 -14.06 -7.53 -18.34
CA VAL A 15 -15.22 -7.25 -19.18
C VAL A 15 -14.80 -6.45 -20.42
N SER A 16 -15.55 -6.56 -21.51
CA SER A 16 -15.22 -5.93 -22.80
C SER A 16 -16.28 -4.96 -23.32
N ASP A 17 -17.37 -4.79 -22.61
CA ASP A 17 -18.55 -4.02 -22.99
C ASP A 17 -18.71 -2.71 -22.21
N VAL A 18 -17.61 -2.12 -21.75
CA VAL A 18 -17.63 -0.86 -20.99
C VAL A 18 -17.88 0.32 -21.93
N ALA A 19 -19.00 1.02 -21.71
CA ALA A 19 -19.33 2.24 -22.43
C ALA A 19 -18.76 3.50 -21.79
N HIS A 20 -18.69 3.53 -20.46
CA HIS A 20 -18.17 4.64 -19.66
C HIS A 20 -17.64 4.14 -18.34
N LEU A 21 -16.50 4.66 -17.91
CA LEU A 21 -15.94 4.36 -16.58
C LEU A 21 -15.72 5.66 -15.81
N ARG A 22 -16.00 5.65 -14.51
CA ARG A 22 -15.71 6.72 -13.57
C ARG A 22 -14.81 6.20 -12.46
N ALA A 23 -13.73 6.93 -12.21
CA ALA A 23 -12.77 6.63 -11.15
C ALA A 23 -12.37 7.91 -10.40
N GLU A 24 -11.56 7.77 -9.36
CA GLU A 24 -11.12 8.87 -8.52
C GLU A 24 -9.63 8.73 -8.19
N ASP A 25 -8.91 9.83 -8.32
CA ASP A 25 -7.53 9.99 -7.87
C ASP A 25 -7.41 11.18 -6.91
N ASP A 26 -6.19 11.56 -6.53
CA ASP A 26 -5.93 12.68 -5.61
C ASP A 26 -6.42 14.03 -6.13
N THR A 27 -6.63 14.17 -7.43
CA THR A 27 -7.15 15.40 -8.05
C THR A 27 -8.68 15.46 -8.11
N GLY A 28 -9.35 14.35 -7.81
CA GLY A 28 -10.81 14.21 -7.83
C GLY A 28 -11.31 13.13 -8.76
N ALA A 29 -12.62 13.14 -8.99
CA ALA A 29 -13.27 12.18 -9.88
C ALA A 29 -13.06 12.55 -11.36
N PHE A 30 -12.86 11.52 -12.19
CA PHE A 30 -12.71 11.65 -13.64
C PHE A 30 -13.45 10.53 -14.36
N GLY A 31 -13.73 10.75 -15.64
CA GLY A 31 -14.41 9.79 -16.50
C GLY A 31 -13.55 9.38 -17.68
N ILE A 32 -13.72 8.13 -18.11
CA ILE A 32 -13.07 7.57 -19.29
C ILE A 32 -14.13 7.11 -20.27
N LEU A 33 -14.04 7.64 -21.48
CA LEU A 33 -14.89 7.27 -22.63
C LEU A 33 -14.03 6.60 -23.71
N PRO A 34 -14.64 5.86 -24.64
CA PRO A 34 -13.92 5.34 -25.80
C PRO A 34 -13.17 6.44 -26.56
N GLY A 35 -11.93 6.15 -26.94
CA GLY A 35 -11.05 7.12 -27.60
C GLY A 35 -10.26 8.00 -26.64
N HIS A 36 -10.31 7.76 -25.33
CA HIS A 36 -9.50 8.48 -24.36
C HIS A 36 -8.00 8.34 -24.66
N ALA A 37 -7.24 9.42 -24.47
CA ALA A 37 -5.79 9.39 -24.62
C ALA A 37 -5.12 8.39 -23.65
N ASP A 38 -3.95 7.92 -23.98
CA ASP A 38 -3.15 7.12 -23.08
C ASP A 38 -2.93 7.87 -21.77
N PHE A 39 -3.19 7.19 -20.65
CA PHE A 39 -3.24 7.81 -19.34
C PHE A 39 -2.82 6.84 -18.26
N LEU A 40 -2.09 7.34 -17.25
CA LEU A 40 -1.66 6.57 -16.09
C LEU A 40 -1.86 7.42 -14.85
N THR A 41 -2.57 6.88 -13.85
CA THR A 41 -2.77 7.57 -12.57
C THR A 41 -2.79 6.61 -11.39
N ALA A 42 -2.44 7.14 -10.21
CA ALA A 42 -2.62 6.44 -8.94
C ALA A 42 -4.02 6.70 -8.40
N LEU A 43 -4.78 5.65 -8.18
CA LEU A 43 -6.14 5.74 -7.67
C LEU A 43 -6.18 5.94 -6.15
N ALA A 44 -7.15 6.72 -5.70
CA ALA A 44 -7.51 6.81 -4.29
C ALA A 44 -8.26 5.54 -3.85
N VAL A 45 -8.36 5.33 -2.52
CA VAL A 45 -9.30 4.37 -1.95
C VAL A 45 -10.70 4.84 -2.27
N SER A 46 -11.36 4.20 -3.22
CA SER A 46 -12.60 4.68 -3.82
C SER A 46 -13.38 3.55 -4.49
N VAL A 47 -14.59 3.84 -4.94
CA VAL A 47 -15.37 2.95 -5.79
C VAL A 47 -15.21 3.38 -7.24
N VAL A 48 -14.78 2.45 -8.09
CA VAL A 48 -14.84 2.60 -9.54
C VAL A 48 -16.20 2.12 -10.02
N THR A 49 -16.84 2.94 -10.81
CA THR A 49 -18.16 2.65 -11.41
C THR A 49 -18.02 2.63 -12.92
N TRP A 50 -18.56 1.62 -13.56
CA TRP A 50 -18.67 1.62 -15.02
C TRP A 50 -20.08 1.26 -15.46
N ARG A 51 -20.43 1.75 -16.61
CA ARG A 51 -21.68 1.44 -17.29
C ARG A 51 -21.36 0.58 -18.51
N ASP A 52 -22.06 -0.53 -18.65
CA ASP A 52 -21.95 -1.38 -19.81
C ASP A 52 -22.74 -0.82 -21.02
N GLU A 53 -22.59 -1.44 -22.17
CA GLU A 53 -23.28 -1.03 -23.39
C GLU A 53 -24.80 -1.15 -23.29
N SER A 54 -25.34 -1.97 -22.37
CA SER A 54 -26.78 -2.06 -22.09
C SER A 54 -27.28 -1.00 -21.11
N GLY A 55 -26.40 -0.17 -20.55
CA GLY A 55 -26.73 0.92 -19.66
C GLY A 55 -26.77 0.53 -18.17
N ILE A 56 -26.37 -0.70 -17.83
CA ILE A 56 -26.32 -1.18 -16.44
C ILE A 56 -25.04 -0.67 -15.78
N GLU A 57 -25.18 -0.17 -14.56
CA GLU A 57 -24.04 0.26 -13.74
C GLU A 57 -23.51 -0.87 -12.87
N HIS A 58 -22.18 -0.95 -12.80
CA HIS A 58 -21.44 -1.89 -12.01
C HIS A 58 -20.44 -1.15 -11.13
N HIS A 59 -20.11 -1.71 -9.97
CA HIS A 59 -19.27 -1.07 -8.99
C HIS A 59 -18.20 -2.03 -8.47
N VAL A 60 -17.01 -1.49 -8.20
CA VAL A 60 -15.92 -2.19 -7.50
C VAL A 60 -15.23 -1.23 -6.55
N ALA A 61 -15.14 -1.61 -5.28
CA ALA A 61 -14.35 -0.88 -4.29
C ALA A 61 -12.88 -1.28 -4.41
N LEU A 62 -11.99 -0.29 -4.46
CA LEU A 62 -10.55 -0.48 -4.59
C LEU A 62 -9.81 0.10 -3.38
N ARG A 63 -8.81 -0.62 -2.94
CA ARG A 63 -7.86 -0.12 -1.94
C ARG A 63 -6.72 0.66 -2.61
N GLY A 64 -7.06 1.67 -3.39
CA GLY A 64 -6.09 2.39 -4.21
C GLY A 64 -5.62 1.58 -5.41
N GLY A 65 -4.43 1.88 -5.90
CA GLY A 65 -3.81 1.17 -7.01
C GLY A 65 -3.43 2.07 -8.16
N MET A 66 -3.18 1.46 -9.32
CA MET A 66 -2.81 2.16 -10.55
C MET A 66 -3.85 1.87 -11.63
N LEU A 67 -4.23 2.90 -12.35
CA LEU A 67 -5.09 2.81 -13.53
C LEU A 67 -4.31 3.23 -14.76
N GLU A 68 -4.38 2.43 -15.80
CA GLU A 68 -3.78 2.70 -17.10
C GLU A 68 -4.83 2.61 -18.21
N VAL A 69 -4.82 3.60 -19.09
CA VAL A 69 -5.60 3.60 -20.34
C VAL A 69 -4.64 3.49 -21.51
N ARG A 70 -4.90 2.57 -22.42
CA ARG A 70 -4.13 2.38 -23.67
C ARG A 70 -5.04 2.26 -24.88
N ASP A 71 -4.56 2.81 -25.99
CA ASP A 71 -5.19 2.70 -27.32
C ASP A 71 -6.65 3.17 -27.37
N GLY A 72 -7.08 3.97 -26.40
CA GLY A 72 -8.42 4.50 -26.31
C GLY A 72 -9.53 3.48 -26.00
N ASP A 73 -9.17 2.21 -25.78
CA ASP A 73 -10.17 1.15 -25.59
C ASP A 73 -9.82 0.12 -24.48
N THR A 74 -8.63 0.20 -23.90
CA THR A 74 -8.20 -0.76 -22.89
C THR A 74 -7.91 -0.04 -21.59
N ILE A 75 -8.59 -0.46 -20.52
CA ILE A 75 -8.39 0.03 -19.14
C ILE A 75 -7.91 -1.11 -18.28
N ALA A 76 -6.75 -0.94 -17.67
CA ALA A 76 -6.19 -1.90 -16.72
C ALA A 76 -6.05 -1.25 -15.35
N ILE A 77 -6.53 -1.91 -14.32
CA ILE A 77 -6.40 -1.50 -12.92
C ILE A 77 -5.66 -2.58 -12.17
N ALA A 78 -4.56 -2.19 -11.51
CA ALA A 78 -3.84 -3.02 -10.57
C ALA A 78 -4.03 -2.44 -9.16
N THR A 79 -4.56 -3.25 -8.26
CA THR A 79 -4.91 -2.83 -6.89
C THR A 79 -4.49 -3.89 -5.88
N PRO A 80 -4.10 -3.50 -4.64
CA PRO A 80 -3.85 -4.48 -3.58
C PRO A 80 -5.06 -5.32 -3.22
N GLU A 81 -6.27 -4.72 -3.25
CA GLU A 81 -7.51 -5.37 -2.88
C GLU A 81 -8.70 -4.74 -3.61
N ALA A 82 -9.63 -5.57 -4.05
CA ALA A 82 -10.84 -5.16 -4.75
C ALA A 82 -12.05 -5.97 -4.28
N VAL A 83 -13.18 -5.31 -4.09
CA VAL A 83 -14.46 -5.93 -3.75
C VAL A 83 -15.51 -5.45 -4.74
N ALA A 84 -15.99 -6.34 -5.59
CA ALA A 84 -17.08 -6.06 -6.52
C ALA A 84 -18.43 -6.20 -5.80
N GLY A 85 -19.41 -5.37 -6.20
CA GLY A 85 -20.75 -5.43 -5.64
C GLY A 85 -21.72 -4.55 -6.42
N ASP A 86 -23.00 -4.86 -6.32
CA ASP A 86 -24.06 -4.11 -7.00
C ASP A 86 -24.64 -2.98 -6.14
N ASP A 87 -24.37 -3.00 -4.83
CA ASP A 87 -24.85 -1.99 -3.89
C ASP A 87 -23.75 -0.94 -3.61
N LEU A 88 -23.85 0.20 -4.26
CA LEU A 88 -22.92 1.31 -4.10
C LEU A 88 -22.84 1.82 -2.64
N HIS A 89 -23.98 1.93 -1.96
CA HIS A 89 -24.02 2.42 -0.58
C HIS A 89 -23.28 1.49 0.38
N ARG A 90 -23.43 0.19 0.18
CA ARG A 90 -22.71 -0.80 0.97
C ARG A 90 -21.20 -0.75 0.71
N LEU A 91 -20.79 -0.65 -0.54
CA LEU A 91 -19.39 -0.51 -0.89
C LEU A 91 -18.76 0.76 -0.30
N GLU A 92 -19.45 1.87 -0.37
CA GLU A 92 -18.99 3.14 0.21
C GLU A 92 -18.96 3.11 1.75
N ALA A 93 -20.00 2.61 2.39
CA ALA A 93 -20.13 2.67 3.84
C ALA A 93 -19.28 1.61 4.56
N GLU A 94 -19.25 0.37 4.07
CA GLU A 94 -18.61 -0.74 4.77
C GLU A 94 -17.21 -1.04 4.24
N VAL A 95 -17.08 -1.16 2.92
CA VAL A 95 -15.83 -1.62 2.29
C VAL A 95 -14.79 -0.51 2.25
N LEU A 96 -15.18 0.69 1.81
CA LEU A 96 -14.24 1.82 1.77
C LEU A 96 -13.78 2.24 3.17
N ASP A 97 -14.65 2.21 4.17
CA ASP A 97 -14.28 2.51 5.54
C ASP A 97 -13.23 1.52 6.06
N THR A 98 -13.41 0.24 5.78
CA THR A 98 -12.42 -0.80 6.10
C THR A 98 -11.10 -0.56 5.38
N PHE A 99 -11.13 -0.27 4.08
CA PHE A 99 -9.91 0.00 3.30
C PHE A 99 -9.16 1.24 3.77
N ARG A 100 -9.87 2.31 4.09
CA ARG A 100 -9.27 3.53 4.64
C ARG A 100 -8.61 3.28 5.98
N ARG A 101 -9.24 2.49 6.83
CA ARG A 101 -8.71 2.12 8.15
C ARG A 101 -7.43 1.29 8.02
N GLU A 102 -7.43 0.28 7.16
CA GLU A 102 -6.26 -0.53 6.87
C GLU A 102 -5.10 0.30 6.30
N LEU A 103 -5.39 1.24 5.40
CA LEU A 103 -4.39 2.15 4.85
C LEU A 103 -3.76 3.03 5.93
N LEU A 104 -4.55 3.58 6.85
CA LEU A 104 -4.07 4.38 7.97
C LEU A 104 -3.22 3.55 8.93
N GLU A 105 -3.60 2.32 9.22
CA GLU A 105 -2.83 1.38 10.04
C GLU A 105 -1.48 1.05 9.40
N GLU A 106 -1.44 0.79 8.10
CA GLU A 106 -0.19 0.55 7.36
C GLU A 106 0.73 1.78 7.38
N GLN A 107 0.20 2.97 7.20
CA GLN A 107 0.97 4.22 7.26
C GLN A 107 1.53 4.47 8.65
N ALA A 108 0.76 4.21 9.71
CA ALA A 108 1.21 4.31 11.09
C ALA A 108 2.32 3.29 11.37
N ALA A 109 2.16 2.03 10.97
CA ALA A 109 3.18 0.99 11.12
C ALA A 109 4.49 1.34 10.40
N ARG A 110 4.42 1.87 9.19
CA ARG A 110 5.61 2.34 8.44
C ARG A 110 6.29 3.51 9.15
N THR A 111 5.53 4.44 9.70
CA THR A 111 6.07 5.59 10.44
C THR A 111 6.78 5.13 11.70
N ASP A 112 6.20 4.21 12.45
CA ASP A 112 6.79 3.65 13.67
C ASP A 112 8.07 2.85 13.37
N ALA A 113 8.07 2.01 12.34
CA ALA A 113 9.26 1.30 11.88
C ALA A 113 10.39 2.26 11.48
N ARG A 114 10.05 3.35 10.78
CA ARG A 114 11.02 4.39 10.41
C ARG A 114 11.59 5.14 11.62
N ARG A 115 10.75 5.45 12.60
CA ARG A 115 11.19 6.07 13.86
C ARG A 115 12.17 5.18 14.62
N LEU A 116 11.86 3.89 14.74
CA LEU A 116 12.74 2.91 15.37
C LEU A 116 14.07 2.78 14.64
N TYR A 117 14.05 2.72 13.33
CA TYR A 117 15.25 2.65 12.49
C TYR A 117 16.14 3.88 12.68
N LEU A 118 15.56 5.09 12.65
CA LEU A 118 16.30 6.33 12.87
C LEU A 118 16.86 6.44 14.31
N ALA A 119 16.12 5.98 15.30
CA ALA A 119 16.60 5.93 16.69
C ALA A 119 17.80 4.99 16.83
N ALA A 120 17.76 3.82 16.21
CA ALA A 120 18.87 2.87 16.18
C ALA A 120 20.12 3.46 15.52
N ILE A 121 19.96 4.12 14.36
CA ILE A 121 21.08 4.80 13.67
C ILE A 121 21.68 5.90 14.54
N ARG A 122 20.88 6.71 15.22
CA ARG A 122 21.37 7.76 16.12
C ARG A 122 22.17 7.19 17.28
N GLN A 123 21.74 6.08 17.84
CA GLN A 123 22.43 5.43 18.94
C GLN A 123 23.76 4.84 18.49
N ILE A 124 23.82 4.20 17.33
CA ILE A 124 25.07 3.71 16.72
C ILE A 124 26.02 4.88 16.45
N ALA A 125 25.53 5.98 15.88
CA ALA A 125 26.34 7.17 15.59
C ALA A 125 26.94 7.80 16.87
N ARG A 126 26.18 7.84 17.96
CA ARG A 126 26.69 8.29 19.27
C ARG A 126 27.83 7.39 19.78
N PHE A 127 27.63 6.10 19.67
CA PHE A 127 28.63 5.11 20.10
C PHE A 127 29.94 5.26 19.32
N LEU A 128 29.85 5.42 18.00
CA LEU A 128 31.02 5.61 17.13
C LEU A 128 31.74 6.95 17.34
N ARG A 129 31.01 8.01 17.71
CA ARG A 129 31.61 9.33 17.97
C ARG A 129 32.22 9.45 19.36
N GLY A 130 31.72 8.67 20.33
CA GLY A 130 32.13 8.76 21.74
C GLY A 130 33.53 8.25 22.04
N GLY A 131 34.15 7.52 21.13
CA GLY A 131 35.52 6.98 21.34
C GLY A 131 35.67 6.08 22.58
N GLU A 132 34.58 5.73 23.23
CA GLU A 132 34.59 4.82 24.35
C GLU A 132 34.67 3.39 23.83
N THR A 133 35.87 2.88 23.84
CA THR A 133 36.05 1.43 23.84
C THR A 133 35.30 0.85 25.02
N PRO A 134 34.47 -0.17 24.85
CA PRO A 134 33.89 -0.85 25.99
C PRO A 134 35.04 -1.36 26.86
N THR A 135 35.15 -0.78 28.04
CA THR A 135 36.05 -1.30 29.03
C THR A 135 35.50 -2.66 29.41
N MET A 136 36.13 -3.70 28.93
CA MET A 136 35.85 -5.04 29.45
C MET A 136 36.16 -5.02 30.94
N PRO A 137 35.28 -5.51 31.82
CA PRO A 137 35.61 -5.64 33.21
C PRO A 137 36.86 -6.51 33.30
N ALA A 138 37.87 -5.98 33.93
CA ALA A 138 39.10 -6.72 34.19
C ALA A 138 38.72 -8.03 34.88
N SER A 139 39.16 -9.14 34.36
CA SER A 139 39.05 -10.43 35.06
C SER A 139 39.72 -10.29 36.44
N PRO A 140 39.09 -10.76 37.50
CA PRO A 140 39.74 -10.73 38.80
C PRO A 140 41.04 -11.52 38.70
N ALA A 141 42.12 -10.86 39.05
CA ALA A 141 43.41 -11.52 39.16
C ALA A 141 43.26 -12.74 40.07
N VAL A 142 43.54 -13.90 39.54
CA VAL A 142 43.72 -15.09 40.39
C VAL A 142 44.92 -14.79 41.27
N GLY A 143 44.64 -14.53 42.53
CA GLY A 143 45.70 -14.42 43.51
C GLY A 143 46.46 -15.74 43.58
N ASP A 144 47.73 -15.70 43.21
CA ASP A 144 48.62 -16.76 43.51
C ASP A 144 48.76 -16.83 45.06
N GLY A 145 48.06 -17.74 45.65
CA GLY A 145 48.26 -18.15 47.04
C GLY A 145 49.40 -19.14 47.10
N ASP A 146 50.61 -18.65 47.05
CA ASP A 146 51.72 -19.43 47.51
C ASP A 146 51.75 -19.44 49.07
N GLY A 147 51.22 -20.50 49.57
CA GLY A 147 51.24 -20.82 50.96
C GLY A 147 51.84 -22.21 51.21
N PHE A 148 53.08 -22.42 50.84
CA PHE A 148 53.87 -23.53 51.35
C PHE A 148 55.05 -22.95 52.14
N GLY A 149 54.81 -22.84 53.42
CA GLY A 149 55.93 -22.83 54.43
C GLY A 149 56.17 -24.23 54.95
N PRO A 150 57.39 -24.59 55.31
CA PRO A 150 57.67 -25.88 55.88
C PRO A 150 57.02 -26.09 57.24
#